data_f47ee726069ee15ef0e65d60e5c5be67
#
_entry.id   f47ee726069ee15ef0e65d60e5c5be67
#
_cell.length_a   1.000
_cell.length_b   1.000
_cell.length_c   1.000
_cell.angle_alpha   90.00
_cell.angle_beta   90.00
_cell.angle_gamma   90.00
#
_symmetry.space_group_name_H-M   'P 1'
#
loop_
_entity.id
_entity.type
_entity.pdbx_description
1 polymer ?
#
loop_
_entity_poly.entity_id
_entity_poly.type
_entity_poly.pdbx_seq_one_letter_code
_entity_poly.pdbx_strand_id
1 'polypeptide(L)'
;MKVTVVGAGAVGASCAEYIAIKNFASEVVLLDIKEGFAEGKAMDLMQTASLNGFDTKITGVTNDYSKTADSDICVITSGIPRKPGMTREELIGINAGIVKDVSSNLVKHSPKTIIIVVSNPMDTMTYLVHKTSGLDKNKIIGMGFLVFNPLLPLF
;
A
#
# COMPACT_ATOMS: atom_id res chain seq x y z
N MET A 1 -11.40 -8.43 -9.52
CA MET A 1 -10.01 -8.10 -9.15
C MET A 1 -9.96 -7.82 -7.66
N LYS A 2 -8.99 -8.40 -6.95
CA LYS A 2 -8.74 -8.17 -5.53
C LYS A 2 -7.50 -7.29 -5.35
N VAL A 3 -7.60 -6.26 -4.53
CA VAL A 3 -6.49 -5.36 -4.22
C VAL A 3 -6.22 -5.38 -2.72
N THR A 4 -4.96 -5.55 -2.34
CA THR A 4 -4.52 -5.39 -0.94
C THR A 4 -3.78 -4.06 -0.78
N VAL A 5 -4.14 -3.29 0.24
CA VAL A 5 -3.42 -2.08 0.66
C VAL A 5 -2.83 -2.32 2.03
N VAL A 6 -1.50 -2.24 2.17
CA VAL A 6 -0.78 -2.42 3.43
C VAL A 6 -0.38 -1.07 4.01
N GLY A 7 -0.86 -0.81 5.23
CA GLY A 7 -0.79 0.46 5.92
C GLY A 7 -2.13 1.20 5.84
N ALA A 8 -2.87 1.27 6.95
CA ALA A 8 -4.18 1.96 7.04
C ALA A 8 -4.05 3.43 7.49
N GLY A 9 -2.87 4.02 7.36
CA GLY A 9 -2.65 5.45 7.59
C GLY A 9 -3.40 6.32 6.58
N ALA A 10 -3.17 7.63 6.59
CA ALA A 10 -3.87 8.57 5.71
C ALA A 10 -3.77 8.17 4.22
N VAL A 11 -2.55 7.84 3.75
CA VAL A 11 -2.33 7.46 2.34
C VAL A 11 -3.02 6.16 1.99
N GLY A 12 -2.88 5.12 2.82
CA GLY A 12 -3.48 3.81 2.54
C GLY A 12 -5.00 3.82 2.61
N ALA A 13 -5.58 4.52 3.60
CA ALA A 13 -7.03 4.68 3.70
C ALA A 13 -7.60 5.41 2.47
N SER A 14 -6.99 6.53 2.06
CA SER A 14 -7.40 7.24 0.84
C SER A 14 -7.23 6.38 -0.42
N CYS A 15 -6.14 5.60 -0.50
CA CYS A 15 -5.94 4.66 -1.60
C CYS A 15 -7.09 3.64 -1.68
N ALA A 16 -7.46 3.01 -0.55
CA ALA A 16 -8.56 2.06 -0.47
C ALA A 16 -9.90 2.71 -0.86
N GLU A 17 -10.16 3.94 -0.37
CA GLU A 17 -11.35 4.72 -0.70
C GLU A 17 -11.49 4.97 -2.20
N TYR A 18 -10.45 5.51 -2.83
CA TYR A 18 -10.51 5.81 -4.27
C TYR A 18 -10.58 4.55 -5.14
N ILE A 19 -9.94 3.45 -4.74
CA ILE A 19 -10.09 2.15 -5.42
C ILE A 19 -11.56 1.72 -5.39
N ALA A 20 -12.22 1.85 -4.24
CA ALA A 20 -13.62 1.49 -4.07
C ALA A 20 -14.54 2.42 -4.88
N ILE A 21 -14.40 3.75 -4.75
CA ILE A 21 -15.22 4.72 -5.48
C ILE A 21 -15.12 4.54 -7.01
N LYS A 22 -13.94 4.20 -7.53
CA LYS A 22 -13.76 3.90 -8.96
C LYS A 22 -14.34 2.55 -9.36
N ASN A 23 -14.71 1.71 -8.39
CA ASN A 23 -15.43 0.45 -8.56
C ASN A 23 -14.79 -0.53 -9.57
N PHE A 24 -13.45 -0.51 -9.70
CA PHE A 24 -12.76 -1.44 -10.58
C PHE A 24 -12.23 -2.69 -9.87
N ALA A 25 -12.26 -2.70 -8.54
CA ALA A 25 -11.95 -3.87 -7.72
C ALA A 25 -13.23 -4.46 -7.13
N SER A 26 -13.35 -5.77 -7.08
CA SER A 26 -14.45 -6.44 -6.37
C SER A 26 -14.21 -6.51 -4.86
N GLU A 27 -12.94 -6.51 -4.46
CA GLU A 27 -12.52 -6.57 -3.05
C GLU A 27 -11.27 -5.74 -2.82
N VAL A 28 -11.27 -4.97 -1.73
CA VAL A 28 -10.09 -4.29 -1.18
C VAL A 28 -9.84 -4.81 0.24
N VAL A 29 -8.65 -5.34 0.47
CA VAL A 29 -8.17 -5.69 1.81
C VAL A 29 -7.27 -4.58 2.31
N LEU A 30 -7.66 -3.92 3.40
CA LEU A 30 -6.86 -2.92 4.08
C LEU A 30 -6.20 -3.56 5.29
N LEU A 31 -4.87 -3.67 5.29
CA LEU A 31 -4.10 -4.34 6.33
C LEU A 31 -3.24 -3.35 7.12
N ASP A 32 -3.25 -3.46 8.44
CA ASP A 32 -2.36 -2.71 9.33
C ASP A 32 -1.88 -3.60 10.49
N ILE A 33 -0.78 -3.22 11.12
CA ILE A 33 -0.28 -3.91 12.33
C ILE A 33 -0.96 -3.43 13.61
N LYS A 34 -1.58 -2.24 13.58
CA LYS A 34 -2.26 -1.65 14.72
C LYS A 34 -3.63 -2.26 14.86
N GLU A 35 -3.87 -2.90 16.01
CA GLU A 35 -5.13 -3.61 16.31
C GLU A 35 -6.36 -2.72 16.14
N GLY A 36 -7.36 -3.24 15.41
CA GLY A 36 -8.64 -2.59 15.16
C GLY A 36 -8.58 -1.37 14.23
N PHE A 37 -7.38 -0.92 13.84
CA PHE A 37 -7.26 0.35 13.09
C PHE A 37 -7.71 0.21 11.63
N ALA A 38 -7.29 -0.86 10.97
CA ALA A 38 -7.71 -1.13 9.59
C ALA A 38 -9.19 -1.51 9.51
N GLU A 39 -9.68 -2.26 10.49
CA GLU A 39 -11.09 -2.66 10.60
C GLU A 39 -12.00 -1.44 10.77
N GLY A 40 -11.65 -0.51 11.68
CA GLY A 40 -12.38 0.73 11.86
C GLY A 40 -12.44 1.57 10.61
N LYS A 41 -11.29 1.74 9.93
CA LYS A 41 -11.21 2.46 8.64
C LYS A 41 -12.05 1.79 7.55
N ALA A 42 -11.99 0.48 7.42
CA ALA A 42 -12.79 -0.25 6.44
C ALA A 42 -14.29 -0.09 6.70
N MET A 43 -14.69 -0.13 7.96
CA MET A 43 -16.09 0.09 8.36
C MET A 43 -16.56 1.50 7.98
N ASP A 44 -15.78 2.54 8.31
CA ASP A 44 -16.08 3.92 7.96
C ASP A 44 -16.26 4.08 6.43
N LEU A 45 -15.34 3.52 5.66
CA LEU A 45 -15.39 3.58 4.20
C LEU A 45 -16.60 2.84 3.62
N MET A 46 -16.91 1.65 4.15
CA MET A 46 -18.09 0.88 3.70
C MET A 46 -19.41 1.59 3.96
N GLN A 47 -19.51 2.40 5.00
CA GLN A 47 -20.72 3.21 5.28
C GLN A 47 -20.96 4.27 4.20
N THR A 48 -19.94 4.66 3.44
CA THR A 48 -20.07 5.63 2.34
C THR A 48 -20.50 4.98 1.01
N ALA A 49 -20.61 3.64 0.96
CA ALA A 49 -20.83 2.91 -0.29
C ALA A 49 -22.12 3.34 -1.01
N SER A 50 -23.24 3.46 -0.28
CA SER A 50 -24.51 3.90 -0.86
C SER A 50 -24.49 5.34 -1.36
N LEU A 51 -23.74 6.22 -0.68
CA LEU A 51 -23.59 7.63 -1.06
C LEU A 51 -22.72 7.78 -2.32
N ASN A 52 -21.62 7.00 -2.39
CA ASN A 52 -20.65 7.06 -3.47
C ASN A 52 -20.95 6.10 -4.62
N GLY A 53 -21.95 5.21 -4.47
CA GLY A 53 -22.41 4.31 -5.53
C GLY A 53 -21.40 3.22 -5.94
N PHE A 54 -20.66 2.64 -4.98
CA PHE A 54 -19.75 1.55 -5.26
C PHE A 54 -20.17 0.23 -4.59
N ASP A 55 -19.82 -0.90 -5.22
CA ASP A 55 -20.10 -2.26 -4.75
C ASP A 55 -18.83 -2.98 -4.23
N THR A 56 -17.67 -2.35 -4.35
CA THR A 56 -16.39 -2.88 -3.86
C THR A 56 -16.47 -3.20 -2.37
N LYS A 57 -16.19 -4.45 -2.00
CA LYS A 57 -16.12 -4.85 -0.60
C LYS A 57 -14.77 -4.41 0.00
N ILE A 58 -14.79 -3.61 1.06
CA ILE A 58 -13.59 -3.22 1.80
C ILE A 58 -13.55 -4.03 3.10
N THR A 59 -12.46 -4.74 3.34
CA THR A 59 -12.24 -5.53 4.55
C THR A 59 -10.98 -5.05 5.25
N GLY A 60 -11.11 -4.60 6.49
CA GLY A 60 -9.96 -4.27 7.35
C GLY A 60 -9.45 -5.51 8.07
N VAL A 61 -8.13 -5.64 8.21
CA VAL A 61 -7.51 -6.76 8.94
C VAL A 61 -6.27 -6.32 9.71
N THR A 62 -6.14 -6.81 10.94
CA THR A 62 -4.96 -6.57 11.77
C THR A 62 -3.96 -7.71 11.60
N ASN A 63 -2.80 -7.42 11.05
CA ASN A 63 -1.62 -8.32 10.95
C ASN A 63 -1.91 -9.75 10.42
N ASP A 64 -3.03 -9.95 9.72
CA ASP A 64 -3.40 -11.25 9.14
C ASP A 64 -3.20 -11.26 7.62
N TYR A 65 -2.00 -11.62 7.21
CA TYR A 65 -1.65 -11.73 5.79
C TYR A 65 -2.37 -12.86 5.07
N SER A 66 -3.01 -13.80 5.75
CA SER A 66 -3.80 -14.85 5.08
C SER A 66 -4.96 -14.25 4.28
N LYS A 67 -5.50 -13.12 4.72
CA LYS A 67 -6.57 -12.38 4.03
C LYS A 67 -6.11 -11.71 2.74
N THR A 68 -4.80 -11.53 2.56
CA THR A 68 -4.24 -10.96 1.34
C THR A 68 -4.07 -12.01 0.22
N ALA A 69 -4.38 -13.27 0.50
CA ALA A 69 -4.22 -14.36 -0.48
C ALA A 69 -4.93 -14.05 -1.81
N ASP A 70 -4.27 -14.42 -2.90
CA ASP A 70 -4.75 -14.26 -4.28
C ASP A 70 -5.06 -12.81 -4.69
N SER A 71 -4.35 -11.85 -4.09
CA SER A 71 -4.45 -10.46 -4.54
C SER A 71 -3.78 -10.27 -5.90
N ASP A 72 -4.52 -9.64 -6.82
CA ASP A 72 -4.00 -9.26 -8.15
C ASP A 72 -2.99 -8.12 -8.03
N ILE A 73 -3.26 -7.16 -7.13
CA ILE A 73 -2.42 -6.00 -6.87
C ILE A 73 -2.24 -5.83 -5.36
N CYS A 74 -1.00 -5.57 -4.94
CA CYS A 74 -0.67 -5.20 -3.57
C CYS A 74 -0.03 -3.80 -3.56
N VAL A 75 -0.58 -2.88 -2.78
CA VAL A 75 -0.07 -1.52 -2.61
C VAL A 75 0.59 -1.41 -1.24
N ILE A 76 1.87 -1.06 -1.20
CA ILE A 76 2.64 -0.89 0.04
C ILE A 76 2.72 0.60 0.35
N THR A 77 1.94 1.04 1.35
CA THR A 77 1.97 2.41 1.89
C THR A 77 2.55 2.45 3.31
N SER A 78 2.89 1.28 3.84
CA SER A 78 3.42 1.12 5.19
C SER A 78 4.82 1.73 5.34
N GLY A 79 5.07 2.32 6.48
CA GLY A 79 6.33 2.97 6.82
C GLY A 79 6.08 4.04 7.88
N ILE A 80 7.16 4.53 8.50
CA ILE A 80 7.08 5.64 9.44
C ILE A 80 7.43 6.95 8.75
N PRO A 81 6.78 8.07 9.12
CA PRO A 81 7.21 9.40 8.69
C PRO A 81 8.50 9.80 9.40
N ARG A 82 9.27 10.69 8.77
CA ARG A 82 10.47 11.26 9.39
C ARG A 82 10.07 12.04 10.65
N LYS A 83 10.72 11.71 11.76
CA LYS A 83 10.53 12.42 13.02
C LYS A 83 11.59 13.54 13.17
N PRO A 84 11.32 14.62 13.95
CA PRO A 84 12.33 15.60 14.27
C PRO A 84 13.56 14.93 14.90
N GLY A 85 14.76 15.32 14.44
CA GLY A 85 16.03 14.75 14.89
C GLY A 85 16.45 13.44 14.22
N MET A 86 15.58 12.79 13.45
CA MET A 86 15.91 11.57 12.72
C MET A 86 16.72 11.88 11.46
N THR A 87 17.82 11.17 11.25
CA THR A 87 18.58 11.25 10.00
C THR A 87 17.84 10.57 8.86
N ARG A 88 18.26 10.85 7.63
CA ARG A 88 17.69 10.20 6.45
C ARG A 88 18.04 8.71 6.41
N GLU A 89 19.24 8.38 6.80
CA GLU A 89 19.77 7.01 6.85
C GLU A 89 19.01 6.15 7.88
N GLU A 90 18.72 6.70 9.06
CA GLU A 90 17.91 6.03 10.07
C GLU A 90 16.49 5.74 9.55
N LEU A 91 15.86 6.71 8.90
CA LEU A 91 14.54 6.52 8.29
C LEU A 91 14.57 5.41 7.22
N ILE A 92 15.59 5.42 6.35
CA ILE A 92 15.78 4.40 5.33
C ILE A 92 15.91 3.02 5.97
N GLY A 93 16.74 2.89 7.01
CA GLY A 93 16.95 1.62 7.72
C GLY A 93 15.67 1.05 8.31
N ILE A 94 14.87 1.88 8.99
CA ILE A 94 13.61 1.46 9.60
C ILE A 94 12.59 1.06 8.52
N ASN A 95 12.38 1.91 7.53
CA ASN A 95 11.40 1.63 6.46
C ASN A 95 11.83 0.44 5.59
N ALA A 96 13.12 0.21 5.40
CA ALA A 96 13.63 -0.96 4.70
C ALA A 96 13.26 -2.26 5.43
N GLY A 97 13.38 -2.31 6.75
CA GLY A 97 12.93 -3.44 7.56
C GLY A 97 11.44 -3.73 7.37
N ILE A 98 10.60 -2.69 7.48
CA ILE A 98 9.15 -2.78 7.33
C ILE A 98 8.78 -3.28 5.91
N VAL A 99 9.30 -2.65 4.87
CA VAL A 99 8.96 -2.98 3.49
C VAL A 99 9.42 -4.38 3.09
N LYS A 100 10.60 -4.80 3.58
CA LYS A 100 11.10 -6.16 3.39
C LYS A 100 10.17 -7.20 3.99
N ASP A 101 9.75 -7.02 5.23
CA ASP A 101 8.85 -7.92 5.93
C ASP A 101 7.48 -7.99 5.23
N VAL A 102 6.89 -6.83 4.94
CA VAL A 102 5.62 -6.72 4.22
C VAL A 102 5.68 -7.41 2.85
N SER A 103 6.68 -7.11 2.03
CA SER A 103 6.79 -7.69 0.70
C SER A 103 6.96 -9.20 0.72
N SER A 104 7.74 -9.73 1.67
CA SER A 104 7.94 -11.18 1.85
C SER A 104 6.63 -11.88 2.23
N ASN A 105 5.85 -11.30 3.14
CA ASN A 105 4.55 -11.85 3.53
C ASN A 105 3.52 -11.77 2.40
N LEU A 106 3.47 -10.66 1.66
CA LEU A 106 2.57 -10.53 0.51
C LEU A 106 2.84 -11.58 -0.56
N VAL A 107 4.09 -11.78 -0.95
CA VAL A 107 4.45 -12.76 -1.99
C VAL A 107 4.18 -14.19 -1.55
N LYS A 108 4.32 -14.50 -0.26
CA LYS A 108 3.98 -15.82 0.30
C LYS A 108 2.51 -16.16 0.08
N HIS A 109 1.60 -15.19 0.20
CA HIS A 109 0.16 -15.39 0.04
C HIS A 109 -0.37 -15.05 -1.36
N SER A 110 0.35 -14.21 -2.10
CA SER A 110 -0.03 -13.73 -3.44
C SER A 110 1.17 -13.76 -4.40
N PRO A 111 1.68 -14.94 -4.80
CA PRO A 111 2.93 -15.07 -5.57
C PRO A 111 2.84 -14.54 -7.01
N LYS A 112 1.65 -14.28 -7.50
CA LYS A 112 1.44 -13.73 -8.86
C LYS A 112 1.11 -12.24 -8.89
N THR A 113 1.04 -11.60 -7.73
CA THR A 113 0.63 -10.20 -7.58
C THR A 113 1.55 -9.22 -8.32
N ILE A 114 1.02 -8.05 -8.62
CA ILE A 114 1.78 -6.85 -8.96
C ILE A 114 1.92 -6.02 -7.69
N ILE A 115 3.14 -5.60 -7.35
CA ILE A 115 3.38 -4.76 -6.17
C ILE A 115 3.60 -3.31 -6.59
N ILE A 116 2.82 -2.41 -6.01
CA ILE A 116 2.97 -0.96 -6.14
C ILE A 116 3.54 -0.42 -4.82
N VAL A 117 4.73 0.20 -4.89
CA VAL A 117 5.43 0.75 -3.73
C VAL A 117 5.22 2.25 -3.67
N VAL A 118 4.60 2.72 -2.59
CA VAL A 118 4.35 4.15 -2.30
C VAL A 118 5.22 4.63 -1.13
N SER A 119 5.73 3.70 -0.33
CA SER A 119 6.56 3.97 0.86
C SER A 119 7.83 4.73 0.52
N ASN A 120 8.19 5.71 1.35
CA ASN A 120 9.37 6.54 1.13
C ASN A 120 10.61 6.06 1.93
N PRO A 121 11.82 6.25 1.35
CA PRO A 121 12.13 6.81 0.02
C PRO A 121 11.74 5.83 -1.10
N MET A 122 10.90 6.26 -2.02
CA MET A 122 10.23 5.40 -3.02
C MET A 122 11.23 4.57 -3.85
N ASP A 123 12.26 5.19 -4.41
CA ASP A 123 13.23 4.49 -5.26
C ASP A 123 13.96 3.36 -4.50
N THR A 124 14.42 3.68 -3.28
CA THR A 124 15.12 2.73 -2.41
C THR A 124 14.20 1.56 -2.01
N MET A 125 12.95 1.87 -1.62
CA MET A 125 11.99 0.84 -1.22
C MET A 125 11.56 -0.03 -2.39
N THR A 126 11.35 0.54 -3.58
CA THR A 126 11.03 -0.19 -4.80
C THR A 126 12.16 -1.15 -5.19
N TYR A 127 13.40 -0.68 -5.14
CA TYR A 127 14.58 -1.52 -5.40
C TYR A 127 14.69 -2.66 -4.37
N LEU A 128 14.44 -2.37 -3.10
CA LEU A 128 14.44 -3.37 -2.04
C LEU A 128 13.40 -4.46 -2.29
N VAL A 129 12.15 -4.07 -2.60
CA VAL A 129 11.08 -5.02 -2.95
C VAL A 129 11.50 -5.90 -4.13
N HIS A 130 12.10 -5.32 -5.17
CA HIS A 130 12.60 -6.10 -6.29
C HIS A 130 13.64 -7.13 -5.87
N LYS A 131 14.56 -6.78 -4.98
CA LYS A 131 15.61 -7.70 -4.52
C LYS A 131 15.12 -8.77 -3.55
N THR A 132 14.07 -8.51 -2.81
CA THR A 132 13.60 -9.40 -1.72
C THR A 132 12.37 -10.23 -2.07
N SER A 133 11.54 -9.78 -3.00
CA SER A 133 10.28 -10.46 -3.36
C SER A 133 10.46 -11.68 -4.27
N GLY A 134 11.52 -11.72 -5.06
CA GLY A 134 11.69 -12.76 -6.10
C GLY A 134 10.75 -12.61 -7.30
N LEU A 135 9.92 -11.56 -7.34
CA LEU A 135 9.05 -11.26 -8.48
C LEU A 135 9.84 -10.70 -9.66
N ASP A 136 9.30 -10.91 -10.87
CA ASP A 136 9.81 -10.25 -12.08
C ASP A 136 9.76 -8.73 -11.92
N LYS A 137 10.78 -8.03 -12.44
CA LYS A 137 10.87 -6.56 -12.37
C LYS A 137 9.65 -5.85 -12.93
N ASN A 138 8.97 -6.43 -13.92
CA ASN A 138 7.78 -5.86 -14.56
C ASN A 138 6.53 -5.93 -13.65
N LYS A 139 6.62 -6.64 -12.52
CA LYS A 139 5.57 -6.73 -11.51
C LYS A 139 5.78 -5.82 -10.32
N ILE A 140 6.81 -4.99 -10.34
CA ILE A 140 7.13 -4.08 -9.24
C ILE A 140 7.20 -2.66 -9.76
N ILE A 141 6.34 -1.81 -9.24
CA ILE A 141 6.13 -0.43 -9.67
C ILE A 141 6.39 0.49 -8.48
N GLY A 142 7.31 1.43 -8.62
CA GLY A 142 7.43 2.56 -7.71
C GLY A 142 6.47 3.66 -8.12
N MET A 143 5.58 4.09 -7.22
CA MET A 143 4.67 5.19 -7.46
C MET A 143 5.03 6.37 -6.57
N GLY A 144 5.52 7.44 -7.17
CA GLY A 144 5.84 8.70 -6.51
C GLY A 144 5.08 9.85 -7.10
N PHE A 145 4.96 10.92 -6.33
CA PHE A 145 4.34 12.16 -6.78
C PHE A 145 5.36 12.99 -7.59
N LEU A 146 5.08 13.24 -8.85
CA LEU A 146 5.76 14.28 -9.60
C LEU A 146 5.23 15.63 -9.12
N VAL A 147 6.03 16.34 -8.32
CA VAL A 147 5.75 17.76 -8.04
C VAL A 147 5.96 18.51 -9.35
N PHE A 148 4.88 18.83 -10.02
CA PHE A 148 4.91 19.78 -11.13
C PHE A 148 5.34 21.14 -10.57
N ASN A 149 6.58 21.50 -10.80
CA ASN A 149 7.02 22.87 -10.55
C ASN A 149 6.62 23.69 -11.79
N PRO A 150 5.61 24.57 -11.70
CA PRO A 150 5.17 25.36 -12.86
C PRO A 150 6.23 26.35 -13.37
N LEU A 151 7.36 26.47 -12.65
CA LEU A 151 8.50 27.32 -13.05
C LEU A 151 9.58 26.53 -13.82
N LEU A 152 9.45 25.18 -13.94
CA LEU A 152 10.35 24.39 -14.78
C LEU A 152 9.70 24.25 -16.16
N PRO A 153 10.34 24.72 -17.25
CA PRO A 153 9.84 24.50 -18.59
C PRO A 153 9.79 23.00 -18.88
N LEU A 154 8.68 22.56 -19.45
CA LEU A 154 8.54 21.21 -20.00
C LEU A 154 9.52 21.08 -21.18
N PHE A 155 10.55 20.25 -21.02
CA PHE A 155 11.39 19.78 -22.13
C PHE A 155 10.83 18.47 -22.68
#